data_9b51687bdefff68ea5cd4a35f806f73c
#
_entry.id   9b51687bdefff68ea5cd4a35f806f73c
#
_cell.length_a   1.000
_cell.length_b   1.000
_cell.length_c   1.000
_cell.angle_alpha   90.00
_cell.angle_beta   90.00
_cell.angle_gamma   90.00
#
_symmetry.space_group_name_H-M   'P 1'
#
loop_
_entity.id
_entity.type
_entity.pdbx_description
1 polymer ?
#
loop_
_entity_poly.entity_id
_entity_poly.type
_entity_poly.pdbx_seq_one_letter_code
_entity_poly.pdbx_strand_id
1 'polypeptide(L)'
;MLCSFSFTERYVGTGKCLWTMHQRYNIFLKKTKKTFLLLLLPVLLLLSGVESSPTFEHQDAFTGNVLICDKCPPGTHITEYCTATTPTVCAPCRRHHFTELWNYLPKCLYCSNFCTENQEVETECTVTSNRVCRCKDGSYLTGDSCVRHKECGPGRGVLTKGTLQRNTVCERCSGGYFSTSLSALESCVKHQECASGQIELLRGSVHQDTVCGSCEDLANVETLRTFFSGLFSLNRMRAVKIRKCIARHIHNAKEGPLPKQRMALMDWIRARLAQAPKEQLNALPKMLKTSHFCTIAEKLETIFNEIKEQSPNCTLPFDV
;
A
#
# COMPACT_ATOMS: atom_id res chain seq x y z
N MET A 1 -19.18 53.43 -16.99
CA MET A 1 -18.93 53.01 -18.38
C MET A 1 -18.63 51.52 -18.35
N LEU A 2 -19.64 50.77 -18.69
CA LEU A 2 -19.60 49.28 -18.77
C LEU A 2 -19.11 48.90 -20.17
N CYS A 3 -18.03 48.15 -20.27
CA CYS A 3 -17.65 47.48 -21.51
C CYS A 3 -18.03 46.00 -21.38
N SER A 4 -19.07 45.62 -22.12
CA SER A 4 -19.41 44.22 -22.37
C SER A 4 -18.45 43.63 -23.39
N PHE A 5 -17.90 42.44 -23.10
CA PHE A 5 -17.10 41.67 -24.06
C PHE A 5 -17.97 40.63 -24.75
N SER A 6 -18.14 40.84 -26.08
CA SER A 6 -18.56 39.81 -27.01
C SER A 6 -17.33 39.19 -27.64
N PHE A 7 -17.33 37.86 -27.74
CA PHE A 7 -16.26 37.05 -28.32
C PHE A 7 -16.44 36.97 -29.84
N THR A 8 -15.52 37.48 -30.64
CA THR A 8 -15.05 36.91 -31.91
C THR A 8 -13.94 37.76 -32.54
N GLU A 9 -12.99 37.06 -33.17
CA GLU A 9 -12.01 37.49 -34.17
C GLU A 9 -10.69 38.22 -33.79
N ARG A 10 -9.65 37.47 -34.12
CA ARG A 10 -8.31 37.88 -34.58
C ARG A 10 -8.07 39.39 -34.78
N TYR A 11 -7.03 39.91 -34.13
CA TYR A 11 -6.10 40.84 -34.76
C TYR A 11 -4.71 40.88 -34.11
N VAL A 12 -3.68 40.81 -34.95
CA VAL A 12 -2.27 41.06 -34.65
C VAL A 12 -2.07 42.54 -34.52
N GLY A 13 -1.41 43.00 -33.44
CA GLY A 13 -1.02 44.41 -33.34
C GLY A 13 -0.52 44.89 -32.00
N THR A 14 0.77 45.07 -31.94
CA THR A 14 1.54 46.06 -31.14
C THR A 14 1.63 45.90 -29.61
N GLY A 15 2.81 45.40 -29.20
CA GLY A 15 3.30 45.22 -27.82
C GLY A 15 3.63 46.48 -27.01
N LYS A 16 3.03 47.63 -27.28
CA LYS A 16 3.28 48.85 -26.50
C LYS A 16 2.22 49.19 -25.45
N CYS A 17 1.01 48.66 -25.57
CA CYS A 17 -0.06 48.95 -24.63
C CYS A 17 -0.02 48.10 -23.34
N LEU A 18 0.55 46.88 -23.42
CA LEU A 18 0.67 45.99 -22.26
C LEU A 18 1.76 46.44 -21.27
N TRP A 19 2.82 47.09 -21.74
CA TRP A 19 3.97 47.46 -20.88
C TRP A 19 3.61 48.66 -19.95
N THR A 20 2.80 49.58 -20.38
CA THR A 20 2.35 50.73 -19.58
C THR A 20 1.31 50.34 -18.53
N MET A 21 0.45 49.36 -18.78
CA MET A 21 -0.50 48.84 -17.77
C MET A 21 0.22 48.04 -16.68
N HIS A 22 1.22 47.23 -17.05
CA HIS A 22 1.98 46.44 -16.07
C HIS A 22 2.81 47.32 -15.13
N GLN A 23 3.39 48.39 -15.60
CA GLN A 23 4.10 49.36 -14.75
C GLN A 23 3.15 50.12 -13.78
N ARG A 24 2.00 50.56 -14.26
CA ARG A 24 1.01 51.24 -13.40
C ARG A 24 0.42 50.31 -12.34
N TYR A 25 0.20 49.04 -12.67
CA TYR A 25 -0.28 48.02 -11.72
C TYR A 25 0.75 47.72 -10.64
N ASN A 26 2.03 47.61 -11.00
CA ASN A 26 3.12 47.37 -10.05
C ASN A 26 3.37 48.59 -9.10
N ILE A 27 3.18 49.81 -9.58
CA ILE A 27 3.32 51.01 -8.75
C ILE A 27 2.15 51.11 -7.77
N PHE A 28 0.93 50.75 -8.21
CA PHE A 28 -0.26 50.74 -7.35
C PHE A 28 -0.16 49.66 -6.26
N LEU A 29 0.30 48.45 -6.59
CA LEU A 29 0.54 47.37 -5.64
C LEU A 29 1.68 47.67 -4.64
N LYS A 30 2.73 48.39 -5.05
CA LYS A 30 3.80 48.82 -4.13
C LYS A 30 3.31 49.89 -3.14
N LYS A 31 2.46 50.82 -3.58
CA LYS A 31 1.90 51.86 -2.73
C LYS A 31 0.87 51.33 -1.73
N THR A 32 0.00 50.41 -2.15
CA THR A 32 -1.01 49.79 -1.29
C THR A 32 -0.38 48.83 -0.26
N LYS A 33 0.70 48.07 -0.65
CA LYS A 33 1.40 47.22 0.31
C LYS A 33 2.09 48.02 1.42
N LYS A 34 2.66 49.21 1.11
CA LYS A 34 3.32 50.04 2.13
C LYS A 34 2.32 50.68 3.09
N THR A 35 1.17 51.15 2.62
CA THR A 35 0.09 51.72 3.46
C THR A 35 -0.60 50.62 4.29
N PHE A 36 -0.82 49.42 3.72
CA PHE A 36 -1.43 48.30 4.42
C PHE A 36 -0.53 47.77 5.53
N LEU A 37 0.79 47.71 5.30
CA LEU A 37 1.78 47.28 6.29
C LEU A 37 1.89 48.29 7.44
N LEU A 38 1.80 49.60 7.17
CA LEU A 38 1.82 50.68 8.18
C LEU A 38 0.54 50.69 9.05
N LEU A 39 -0.61 50.29 8.51
CA LEU A 39 -1.86 50.13 9.24
C LEU A 39 -1.96 48.85 10.05
N LEU A 40 -1.24 47.77 9.64
CA LEU A 40 -1.18 46.49 10.38
C LEU A 40 -0.23 46.53 11.58
N LEU A 41 0.80 47.39 11.54
CA LEU A 41 1.76 47.46 12.65
C LEU A 41 1.11 47.82 14.02
N PRO A 42 0.24 48.83 14.13
CA PRO A 42 -0.44 49.15 15.39
C PRO A 42 -1.45 48.07 15.81
N VAL A 43 -2.06 47.33 14.84
CA VAL A 43 -2.98 46.23 15.14
C VAL A 43 -2.20 45.02 15.65
N LEU A 44 -1.01 44.72 15.09
CA LEU A 44 -0.13 43.67 15.61
C LEU A 44 0.40 44.03 17.01
N LEU A 45 0.71 45.30 17.30
CA LEU A 45 1.15 45.74 18.62
C LEU A 45 0.03 45.73 19.67
N LEU A 46 -1.23 45.87 19.26
CA LEU A 46 -2.39 45.75 20.14
C LEU A 46 -2.78 44.26 20.39
N LEU A 47 -2.31 43.33 19.56
CA LEU A 47 -2.51 41.88 19.72
C LEU A 47 -1.41 41.22 20.56
N SER A 48 -0.37 41.94 20.94
CA SER A 48 0.55 41.51 22.00
C SER A 48 -0.11 41.71 23.36
N GLY A 49 -1.27 41.07 23.55
CA GLY A 49 -1.83 40.89 24.88
C GLY A 49 -0.80 40.12 25.69
N VAL A 50 -0.46 40.65 26.84
CA VAL A 50 0.26 39.92 27.89
C VAL A 50 -0.61 38.70 28.17
N GLU A 51 -0.24 37.51 27.62
CA GLU A 51 -0.86 36.26 28.03
C GLU A 51 -0.53 36.06 29.50
N SER A 52 -1.51 36.39 30.35
CA SER A 52 -1.38 36.05 31.77
C SER A 52 -1.28 34.54 31.89
N SER A 53 -0.28 34.03 32.61
CA SER A 53 -0.15 32.62 32.92
C SER A 53 -1.45 32.11 33.55
N PRO A 54 -1.96 30.92 33.09
CA PRO A 54 -3.13 30.34 33.72
C PRO A 54 -2.84 30.01 35.16
N THR A 55 -3.78 30.25 36.06
CA THR A 55 -3.67 30.11 37.50
C THR A 55 -4.45 28.90 38.01
N PHE A 56 -4.22 28.54 39.28
CA PHE A 56 -4.96 27.51 40.02
C PHE A 56 -5.06 27.90 41.51
N GLU A 57 -6.08 27.38 42.18
CA GLU A 57 -6.26 27.57 43.61
C GLU A 57 -5.39 26.58 44.40
N HIS A 58 -4.64 27.10 45.36
CA HIS A 58 -3.82 26.31 46.27
C HIS A 58 -4.12 26.72 47.71
N GLN A 59 -4.38 25.75 48.59
CA GLN A 59 -4.57 25.98 50.01
C GLN A 59 -3.21 25.90 50.72
N ASP A 60 -2.79 27.02 51.30
CA ASP A 60 -1.56 27.11 52.10
C ASP A 60 -1.69 26.20 53.33
N ALA A 61 -0.78 25.23 53.46
CA ALA A 61 -0.78 24.23 54.51
C ALA A 61 -0.54 24.83 55.91
N PHE A 62 0.09 26.01 56.02
CA PHE A 62 0.40 26.63 57.31
C PHE A 62 -0.70 27.61 57.77
N THR A 63 -1.23 28.39 56.86
CA THR A 63 -2.23 29.42 57.19
C THR A 63 -3.66 28.99 56.93
N GLY A 64 -3.87 27.94 56.16
CA GLY A 64 -5.19 27.49 55.71
C GLY A 64 -5.84 28.37 54.66
N ASN A 65 -5.18 29.48 54.26
CA ASN A 65 -5.72 30.41 53.25
C ASN A 65 -5.65 29.85 51.86
N VAL A 66 -6.65 30.19 51.00
CA VAL A 66 -6.65 29.88 49.58
C VAL A 66 -5.83 30.95 48.84
N LEU A 67 -4.81 30.53 48.13
CA LEU A 67 -3.94 31.36 47.31
C LEU A 67 -4.22 31.09 45.83
N ILE A 68 -4.06 32.09 44.96
CA ILE A 68 -4.11 31.93 43.49
C ILE A 68 -2.67 31.86 42.98
N CYS A 69 -2.23 30.68 42.58
CA CYS A 69 -0.90 30.39 42.14
C CYS A 69 -0.82 30.28 40.60
N ASP A 70 0.29 30.69 39.99
CA ASP A 70 0.56 30.48 38.59
C ASP A 70 0.83 29.00 38.31
N LYS A 71 0.29 28.49 37.20
CA LYS A 71 0.63 27.14 36.68
C LYS A 71 2.02 27.16 36.06
N CYS A 72 2.66 26.01 36.05
CA CYS A 72 3.90 25.77 35.33
C CYS A 72 3.68 25.60 33.84
N PRO A 73 4.51 26.18 32.95
CA PRO A 73 4.40 26.04 31.51
C PRO A 73 4.67 24.60 31.05
N PRO A 74 4.27 24.24 29.79
CA PRO A 74 4.64 22.96 29.20
C PRO A 74 6.13 22.66 29.30
N GLY A 75 6.49 21.40 29.53
CA GLY A 75 7.86 20.96 29.68
C GLY A 75 8.44 21.16 31.09
N THR A 76 7.61 21.62 32.06
CA THR A 76 8.01 21.86 33.44
C THR A 76 7.01 21.30 34.44
N HIS A 77 7.38 21.18 35.68
CA HIS A 77 6.52 20.76 36.81
C HIS A 77 6.77 21.62 38.04
N ILE A 78 5.82 21.63 38.97
CA ILE A 78 5.97 22.35 40.24
C ILE A 78 7.02 21.69 41.11
N THR A 79 7.93 22.50 41.68
CA THR A 79 8.82 22.12 42.76
C THR A 79 8.44 22.77 44.10
N GLU A 80 7.91 23.99 44.04
CA GLU A 80 7.42 24.72 45.24
C GLU A 80 6.12 25.47 44.86
N TYR A 81 5.12 25.34 45.74
CA TYR A 81 3.87 26.08 45.59
C TYR A 81 4.04 27.54 45.93
N CYS A 82 3.22 28.40 45.37
CA CYS A 82 3.25 29.81 45.70
C CYS A 82 2.87 30.04 47.18
N THR A 83 3.41 31.10 47.76
CA THR A 83 3.03 31.62 49.08
C THR A 83 2.46 33.05 48.92
N ALA A 84 2.07 33.69 50.02
CA ALA A 84 1.59 35.08 49.96
C ALA A 84 2.67 36.07 49.43
N THR A 85 3.95 35.67 49.45
CA THR A 85 5.08 36.54 49.09
C THR A 85 6.00 35.98 48.01
N THR A 86 5.87 34.70 47.65
CA THR A 86 6.70 34.06 46.62
C THR A 86 5.84 33.40 45.53
N PRO A 87 6.20 33.55 44.26
CA PRO A 87 5.50 32.89 43.16
C PRO A 87 5.75 31.38 43.14
N THR A 88 4.97 30.62 42.33
CA THR A 88 5.18 29.20 42.02
C THR A 88 6.56 28.99 41.44
N VAL A 89 7.30 27.98 41.91
CA VAL A 89 8.61 27.59 41.38
C VAL A 89 8.44 26.35 40.50
N CYS A 90 8.89 26.45 39.25
CA CYS A 90 8.81 25.38 38.25
C CYS A 90 10.21 24.87 37.87
N ALA A 91 10.36 23.57 37.68
CA ALA A 91 11.59 22.95 37.20
C ALA A 91 11.34 22.18 35.88
N PRO A 92 12.34 22.10 34.98
CA PRO A 92 12.22 21.41 33.72
C PRO A 92 12.03 19.90 33.92
N CYS A 93 11.29 19.27 32.99
CA CYS A 93 11.13 17.82 32.93
C CYS A 93 12.48 17.13 32.67
N ARG A 94 12.72 16.02 33.35
CA ARG A 94 13.89 15.15 33.11
C ARG A 94 13.76 14.42 31.79
N ARG A 95 14.86 13.84 31.29
CA ARG A 95 14.83 12.96 30.11
C ARG A 95 13.74 11.90 30.28
N HIS A 96 13.05 11.59 29.15
CA HIS A 96 11.95 10.64 29.12
C HIS A 96 10.72 11.00 29.95
N HIS A 97 10.56 12.29 30.30
CA HIS A 97 9.39 12.82 30.98
C HIS A 97 8.92 14.09 30.27
N PHE A 98 7.62 14.36 30.31
CA PHE A 98 6.99 15.47 29.60
C PHE A 98 5.79 16.03 30.36
N THR A 99 5.41 17.27 30.02
CA THR A 99 4.10 17.85 30.29
C THR A 99 3.67 18.65 29.08
N GLU A 100 2.47 18.36 28.52
CA GLU A 100 2.00 18.98 27.28
C GLU A 100 1.36 20.34 27.49
N LEU A 101 0.74 20.55 28.63
CA LEU A 101 -0.07 21.71 28.94
C LEU A 101 0.46 22.43 30.16
N TRP A 102 -0.02 23.66 30.36
CA TRP A 102 0.11 24.39 31.61
C TRP A 102 -0.44 23.53 32.75
N ASN A 103 0.35 23.32 33.78
CA ASN A 103 0.07 22.30 34.78
C ASN A 103 0.46 22.74 36.19
N TYR A 104 0.03 22.00 37.20
CA TYR A 104 0.41 22.08 38.60
C TYR A 104 0.82 20.71 39.15
N LEU A 105 1.39 19.87 38.26
CA LEU A 105 1.84 18.53 38.61
C LEU A 105 3.13 18.58 39.43
N PRO A 106 3.26 17.79 40.50
CA PRO A 106 4.50 17.71 41.30
C PRO A 106 5.63 16.96 40.59
N LYS A 107 5.33 16.26 39.50
CA LYS A 107 6.28 15.51 38.62
C LYS A 107 5.77 15.49 37.20
N CYS A 108 6.69 15.54 36.23
CA CYS A 108 6.37 15.31 34.84
C CYS A 108 5.92 13.85 34.58
N LEU A 109 5.10 13.65 33.57
CA LEU A 109 4.65 12.35 33.13
C LEU A 109 5.77 11.58 32.43
N TYR A 110 5.83 10.28 32.62
CA TYR A 110 6.81 9.43 31.91
C TYR A 110 6.37 9.17 30.48
N CYS A 111 7.31 9.16 29.52
CA CYS A 111 7.08 8.82 28.13
C CYS A 111 6.75 7.32 28.02
N SER A 112 5.49 6.96 28.12
CA SER A 112 5.02 5.57 28.21
C SER A 112 4.49 5.00 26.90
N ASN A 113 4.43 5.81 25.83
CA ASN A 113 3.91 5.33 24.56
C ASN A 113 5.02 4.57 23.81
N PHE A 114 4.88 3.24 23.74
CA PHE A 114 5.82 2.35 23.02
C PHE A 114 5.15 1.84 21.75
N CYS A 115 5.85 1.99 20.61
CA CYS A 115 5.35 1.53 19.33
C CYS A 115 5.37 0.00 19.26
N THR A 116 4.29 -0.60 18.81
CA THR A 116 4.13 -2.05 18.65
C THR A 116 4.82 -2.55 17.37
N GLU A 117 4.80 -3.85 17.11
CA GLU A 117 5.50 -4.48 15.97
C GLU A 117 5.14 -3.86 14.59
N ASN A 118 3.86 -3.53 14.37
CA ASN A 118 3.40 -2.92 13.12
C ASN A 118 3.36 -1.39 13.16
N GLN A 119 3.96 -0.78 14.18
CA GLN A 119 4.09 0.66 14.34
C GLN A 119 5.55 1.08 14.23
N GLU A 120 5.75 2.33 13.90
CA GLU A 120 7.03 3.02 13.93
C GLU A 120 6.88 4.36 14.64
N VAL A 121 7.98 4.90 15.13
CA VAL A 121 7.98 6.20 15.78
C VAL A 121 7.80 7.28 14.73
N GLU A 122 6.74 8.07 14.85
CA GLU A 122 6.50 9.26 14.05
C GLU A 122 7.20 10.47 14.68
N THR A 123 7.05 10.64 16.00
CA THR A 123 7.69 11.72 16.76
C THR A 123 8.21 11.15 18.06
N GLU A 124 9.49 11.41 18.36
CA GLU A 124 10.08 11.02 19.63
C GLU A 124 9.53 11.85 20.77
N CYS A 125 9.60 11.30 21.97
CA CYS A 125 9.22 12.00 23.19
C CYS A 125 10.14 13.21 23.42
N THR A 126 9.51 14.38 23.64
CA THR A 126 10.19 15.63 24.02
C THR A 126 9.80 16.01 25.45
N VAL A 127 10.28 17.13 25.97
CA VAL A 127 9.86 17.64 27.29
C VAL A 127 8.41 18.15 27.29
N THR A 128 7.82 18.41 26.10
CA THR A 128 6.46 18.93 25.91
C THR A 128 5.49 17.96 25.25
N SER A 129 5.93 16.77 24.82
CA SER A 129 5.05 15.81 24.14
C SER A 129 5.47 14.38 24.40
N ASN A 130 4.50 13.48 24.54
CA ASN A 130 4.76 12.05 24.55
C ASN A 130 5.21 11.57 23.16
N ARG A 131 5.77 10.35 23.08
CA ARG A 131 6.06 9.70 21.81
C ARG A 131 4.77 9.46 21.04
N VAL A 132 4.81 9.74 19.73
CA VAL A 132 3.72 9.44 18.80
C VAL A 132 4.15 8.28 17.90
N CYS A 133 3.29 7.29 17.79
CA CYS A 133 3.49 6.14 16.91
C CYS A 133 2.50 6.21 15.75
N ARG A 134 2.96 5.80 14.55
CA ARG A 134 2.12 5.62 13.36
C ARG A 134 2.24 4.20 12.85
N CYS A 135 1.28 3.77 12.03
CA CYS A 135 1.37 2.48 11.35
C CYS A 135 2.52 2.48 10.33
N LYS A 136 3.28 1.38 10.29
CA LYS A 136 4.26 1.13 9.24
C LYS A 136 3.57 0.98 7.89
N ASP A 137 4.30 1.27 6.82
CA ASP A 137 3.83 1.02 5.46
C ASP A 137 3.34 -0.42 5.29
N GLY A 138 2.27 -0.60 4.54
CA GLY A 138 1.62 -1.89 4.39
C GLY A 138 0.68 -2.29 5.53
N SER A 139 0.41 -1.38 6.47
CA SER A 139 -0.54 -1.55 7.58
C SER A 139 -1.51 -0.38 7.68
N TYR A 140 -2.64 -0.59 8.34
CA TYR A 140 -3.66 0.44 8.58
C TYR A 140 -4.12 0.41 10.04
N LEU A 141 -4.59 1.55 10.52
CA LEU A 141 -5.12 1.71 11.87
C LEU A 141 -6.54 1.14 11.98
N THR A 142 -6.75 0.29 12.97
CA THR A 142 -8.08 -0.24 13.30
C THR A 142 -8.23 -0.23 14.83
N GLY A 143 -9.11 0.63 15.36
CA GLY A 143 -9.08 0.97 16.77
C GLY A 143 -7.71 1.53 17.15
N ASP A 144 -7.07 0.95 18.15
CA ASP A 144 -5.75 1.37 18.65
C ASP A 144 -4.59 0.51 18.10
N SER A 145 -4.85 -0.34 17.12
CA SER A 145 -3.88 -1.31 16.61
C SER A 145 -3.63 -1.13 15.10
N CYS A 146 -2.38 -1.33 14.70
CA CYS A 146 -2.00 -1.38 13.30
C CYS A 146 -2.03 -2.82 12.77
N VAL A 147 -2.80 -3.05 11.73
CA VAL A 147 -3.01 -4.36 11.11
C VAL A 147 -2.52 -4.32 9.67
N ARG A 148 -1.82 -5.36 9.21
CA ARG A 148 -1.34 -5.46 7.82
C ARG A 148 -2.50 -5.44 6.83
N HIS A 149 -2.26 -4.82 5.68
CA HIS A 149 -3.22 -4.84 4.59
C HIS A 149 -3.51 -6.26 4.12
N LYS A 150 -4.77 -6.48 3.77
CA LYS A 150 -5.20 -7.72 3.14
C LYS A 150 -4.51 -7.88 1.78
N GLU A 151 -3.94 -9.05 1.56
CA GLU A 151 -3.41 -9.45 0.27
C GLU A 151 -4.52 -10.07 -0.59
N CYS A 152 -4.56 -9.68 -1.86
CA CYS A 152 -5.43 -10.26 -2.88
C CYS A 152 -4.74 -11.49 -3.46
N GLY A 153 -5.38 -12.65 -3.37
CA GLY A 153 -4.83 -13.90 -3.89
C GLY A 153 -5.06 -14.06 -5.39
N PRO A 154 -4.49 -15.09 -6.01
CA PRO A 154 -4.64 -15.35 -7.45
C PRO A 154 -6.08 -15.36 -7.92
N GLY A 155 -6.32 -14.79 -9.09
CA GLY A 155 -7.65 -14.56 -9.64
C GLY A 155 -8.38 -13.37 -9.03
N ARG A 156 -7.70 -12.62 -8.16
CA ARG A 156 -8.18 -11.37 -7.55
C ARG A 156 -7.08 -10.32 -7.60
N GLY A 157 -7.45 -9.10 -7.89
CA GLY A 157 -6.55 -7.96 -7.87
C GLY A 157 -7.01 -6.89 -6.90
N VAL A 158 -6.19 -5.89 -6.70
CA VAL A 158 -6.51 -4.73 -5.88
C VAL A 158 -7.45 -3.81 -6.65
N LEU A 159 -8.68 -3.63 -6.14
CA LEU A 159 -9.63 -2.63 -6.61
C LEU A 159 -9.28 -1.25 -6.02
N THR A 160 -9.02 -1.22 -4.72
CA THR A 160 -8.63 0.00 -4.00
C THR A 160 -7.43 -0.31 -3.11
N LYS A 161 -6.36 0.45 -3.31
CA LYS A 161 -5.15 0.32 -2.47
C LYS A 161 -5.46 0.70 -1.04
N GLY A 162 -4.86 -0.02 -0.11
CA GLY A 162 -4.89 0.30 1.30
C GLY A 162 -4.22 1.65 1.60
N THR A 163 -4.66 2.31 2.65
CA THR A 163 -4.09 3.54 3.20
C THR A 163 -3.85 3.35 4.70
N LEU A 164 -3.27 4.31 5.38
CA LEU A 164 -3.09 4.24 6.84
C LEU A 164 -4.41 4.11 7.62
N GLN A 165 -5.56 4.46 7.01
CA GLN A 165 -6.88 4.42 7.65
C GLN A 165 -7.82 3.34 7.08
N ARG A 166 -7.48 2.72 5.95
CA ARG A 166 -8.36 1.78 5.25
C ARG A 166 -7.59 0.57 4.74
N ASN A 167 -8.22 -0.59 4.86
CA ASN A 167 -7.68 -1.83 4.31
C ASN A 167 -7.74 -1.86 2.78
N THR A 168 -6.88 -2.69 2.17
CA THR A 168 -6.96 -3.03 0.74
C THR A 168 -8.29 -3.71 0.43
N VAL A 169 -8.94 -3.28 -0.66
CA VAL A 169 -10.14 -3.90 -1.20
C VAL A 169 -9.76 -4.71 -2.44
N CYS A 170 -10.11 -6.01 -2.41
CA CYS A 170 -9.84 -6.93 -3.51
C CYS A 170 -11.10 -7.15 -4.35
N GLU A 171 -10.95 -7.16 -5.66
CA GLU A 171 -11.97 -7.60 -6.61
C GLU A 171 -11.57 -8.92 -7.29
N ARG A 172 -12.55 -9.60 -7.86
CA ARG A 172 -12.28 -10.74 -8.75
C ARG A 172 -11.91 -10.23 -10.13
N CYS A 173 -10.87 -10.79 -10.74
CA CYS A 173 -10.52 -10.43 -12.11
C CYS A 173 -11.69 -10.75 -13.04
N SER A 174 -12.07 -9.77 -13.87
CA SER A 174 -13.09 -9.90 -14.90
C SER A 174 -12.56 -10.69 -16.09
N GLY A 175 -13.43 -11.04 -17.05
CA GLY A 175 -13.02 -11.67 -18.30
C GLY A 175 -11.99 -10.81 -19.04
N GLY A 176 -10.92 -11.42 -19.52
CA GLY A 176 -9.81 -10.73 -20.18
C GLY A 176 -8.72 -10.23 -19.23
N TYR A 177 -8.87 -10.45 -17.91
CA TYR A 177 -7.88 -10.04 -16.89
C TYR A 177 -7.53 -11.21 -15.97
N PHE A 178 -6.33 -11.18 -15.42
CA PHE A 178 -5.82 -12.20 -14.51
C PHE A 178 -4.98 -11.61 -13.38
N SER A 179 -4.73 -12.44 -12.36
CA SER A 179 -3.71 -12.22 -11.34
C SER A 179 -3.16 -13.56 -10.88
N THR A 180 -1.84 -13.69 -10.85
CA THR A 180 -1.13 -14.88 -10.38
C THR A 180 -0.58 -14.71 -8.98
N SER A 181 -0.48 -13.47 -8.49
CA SER A 181 0.21 -13.09 -7.26
C SER A 181 -0.70 -13.09 -6.04
N LEU A 182 -0.06 -13.11 -4.87
CA LEU A 182 -0.65 -12.77 -3.57
C LEU A 182 -0.10 -11.39 -3.21
N SER A 183 -0.87 -10.34 -3.40
CA SER A 183 -0.39 -8.96 -3.26
C SER A 183 -1.47 -8.03 -2.69
N ALA A 184 -1.04 -7.09 -1.85
CA ALA A 184 -1.87 -5.99 -1.37
C ALA A 184 -1.82 -4.75 -2.29
N LEU A 185 -1.02 -4.79 -3.38
CA LEU A 185 -0.69 -3.64 -4.21
C LEU A 185 -1.07 -3.82 -5.69
N GLU A 186 -1.09 -5.08 -6.18
CA GLU A 186 -1.26 -5.38 -7.60
C GLU A 186 -2.73 -5.54 -7.99
N SER A 187 -3.13 -4.82 -9.02
CA SER A 187 -4.45 -4.97 -9.67
C SER A 187 -4.46 -6.13 -10.65
N CYS A 188 -5.64 -6.53 -11.12
CA CYS A 188 -5.74 -7.48 -12.23
C CYS A 188 -5.09 -6.91 -13.50
N VAL A 189 -4.34 -7.76 -14.23
CA VAL A 189 -3.63 -7.42 -15.46
C VAL A 189 -4.40 -7.96 -16.65
N LYS A 190 -4.47 -7.22 -17.77
CA LYS A 190 -5.08 -7.68 -19.01
C LYS A 190 -4.26 -8.83 -19.60
N HIS A 191 -4.94 -9.85 -20.14
CA HIS A 191 -4.26 -10.91 -20.88
C HIS A 191 -3.48 -10.35 -22.06
N GLN A 192 -2.31 -10.94 -22.33
CA GLN A 192 -1.59 -10.66 -23.57
C GLN A 192 -2.36 -11.17 -24.77
N GLU A 193 -2.27 -10.45 -25.86
CA GLU A 193 -2.75 -10.82 -27.19
C GLU A 193 -1.60 -11.45 -27.96
N CYS A 194 -1.87 -12.58 -28.62
CA CYS A 194 -0.81 -13.26 -29.40
C CYS A 194 -0.44 -12.42 -30.62
N ALA A 195 0.87 -12.31 -30.87
CA ALA A 195 1.39 -11.58 -32.02
C ALA A 195 1.03 -12.26 -33.33
N SER A 196 1.14 -11.54 -34.45
CA SER A 196 0.92 -12.10 -35.79
C SER A 196 1.83 -13.33 -36.02
N GLY A 197 1.24 -14.44 -36.41
CA GLY A 197 1.91 -15.73 -36.62
C GLY A 197 2.04 -16.59 -35.35
N GLN A 198 1.61 -16.11 -34.21
CA GLN A 198 1.47 -16.91 -32.99
C GLN A 198 0.04 -17.38 -32.79
N ILE A 199 -0.12 -18.51 -32.12
CA ILE A 199 -1.40 -19.10 -31.72
C ILE A 199 -1.51 -19.12 -30.20
N GLU A 200 -2.71 -19.25 -29.66
CA GLU A 200 -2.94 -19.50 -28.24
C GLU A 200 -2.59 -20.94 -27.91
N LEU A 201 -1.38 -21.16 -27.35
CA LEU A 201 -0.97 -22.48 -26.83
C LEU A 201 -1.74 -22.85 -25.57
N LEU A 202 -2.09 -21.86 -24.75
CA LEU A 202 -2.91 -22.05 -23.57
C LEU A 202 -3.75 -20.79 -23.35
N ARG A 203 -5.06 -20.94 -23.40
CA ARG A 203 -5.99 -19.84 -23.16
C ARG A 203 -5.88 -19.30 -21.74
N GLY A 204 -5.82 -17.98 -21.61
CA GLY A 204 -5.78 -17.29 -20.34
C GLY A 204 -7.00 -17.58 -19.45
N SER A 205 -6.82 -17.46 -18.17
CA SER A 205 -7.87 -17.55 -17.14
C SER A 205 -7.69 -16.47 -16.10
N VAL A 206 -8.63 -16.28 -15.19
CA VAL A 206 -8.47 -15.33 -14.08
C VAL A 206 -7.23 -15.57 -13.20
N HIS A 207 -6.61 -16.75 -13.28
CA HIS A 207 -5.45 -17.15 -12.48
C HIS A 207 -4.14 -17.18 -13.26
N GLN A 208 -4.17 -17.00 -14.57
CA GLN A 208 -3.04 -17.18 -15.46
C GLN A 208 -3.21 -16.41 -16.75
N ASP A 209 -2.11 -15.86 -17.27
CA ASP A 209 -2.09 -15.22 -18.58
C ASP A 209 -2.29 -16.22 -19.73
N THR A 210 -2.66 -15.70 -20.89
CA THR A 210 -2.59 -16.44 -22.16
C THR A 210 -1.13 -16.82 -22.45
N VAL A 211 -0.90 -18.06 -22.89
CA VAL A 211 0.42 -18.50 -23.38
C VAL A 211 0.37 -18.49 -24.90
N CYS A 212 1.13 -17.60 -25.50
CA CYS A 212 1.27 -17.46 -26.95
C CYS A 212 2.55 -18.12 -27.45
N GLY A 213 2.51 -18.63 -28.65
CA GLY A 213 3.68 -19.20 -29.32
C GLY A 213 3.32 -19.82 -30.66
N SER A 214 4.34 -20.32 -31.38
CA SER A 214 4.16 -21.19 -32.54
C SER A 214 4.08 -22.64 -32.09
N CYS A 215 3.69 -23.53 -33.01
CA CYS A 215 3.77 -24.97 -32.76
C CYS A 215 5.19 -25.43 -32.40
N GLU A 216 6.19 -24.85 -33.04
CA GLU A 216 7.61 -25.16 -32.82
C GLU A 216 8.09 -24.76 -31.42
N ASP A 217 7.48 -23.72 -30.85
CA ASP A 217 7.80 -23.25 -29.51
C ASP A 217 7.44 -24.28 -28.44
N LEU A 218 6.51 -25.20 -28.69
CA LEU A 218 6.22 -26.33 -27.81
C LEU A 218 7.39 -27.32 -27.71
N ALA A 219 8.38 -27.29 -28.62
CA ALA A 219 9.61 -28.02 -28.50
C ALA A 219 10.64 -27.33 -27.58
N ASN A 220 10.41 -26.05 -27.24
CA ASN A 220 11.25 -25.29 -26.32
C ASN A 220 10.91 -25.62 -24.86
N VAL A 221 11.95 -25.84 -24.05
CA VAL A 221 11.81 -26.22 -22.64
C VAL A 221 11.10 -25.14 -21.80
N GLU A 222 11.39 -23.86 -22.04
CA GLU A 222 10.78 -22.78 -21.28
C GLU A 222 9.29 -22.61 -21.61
N THR A 223 8.94 -22.75 -22.88
CA THR A 223 7.53 -22.74 -23.33
C THR A 223 6.77 -23.92 -22.70
N LEU A 224 7.36 -25.11 -22.69
CA LEU A 224 6.77 -26.30 -22.03
C LEU A 224 6.57 -26.10 -20.52
N ARG A 225 7.54 -25.51 -19.85
CA ARG A 225 7.44 -25.20 -18.42
C ARG A 225 6.29 -24.24 -18.13
N THR A 226 6.19 -23.18 -18.90
CA THR A 226 5.12 -22.19 -18.81
C THR A 226 3.77 -22.83 -19.11
N PHE A 227 3.67 -23.58 -20.19
CA PHE A 227 2.47 -24.31 -20.61
C PHE A 227 1.95 -25.25 -19.51
N PHE A 228 2.80 -26.15 -19.00
CA PHE A 228 2.38 -27.09 -17.95
C PHE A 228 2.08 -26.41 -16.63
N SER A 229 2.83 -25.38 -16.25
CA SER A 229 2.53 -24.57 -15.07
C SER A 229 1.14 -23.95 -15.16
N GLY A 230 0.81 -23.44 -16.33
CA GLY A 230 -0.51 -22.88 -16.64
C GLY A 230 -1.61 -23.94 -16.61
N LEU A 231 -1.39 -25.08 -17.23
CA LEU A 231 -2.35 -26.19 -17.27
C LEU A 231 -2.80 -26.61 -15.85
N PHE A 232 -1.86 -26.73 -14.91
CA PHE A 232 -2.19 -27.05 -13.50
C PHE A 232 -2.95 -25.91 -12.82
N SER A 233 -2.70 -24.67 -13.20
CA SER A 233 -3.38 -23.49 -12.64
C SER A 233 -4.83 -23.36 -13.13
N LEU A 234 -5.13 -23.74 -14.37
CA LEU A 234 -6.47 -23.71 -14.97
C LEU A 234 -7.47 -24.65 -14.27
N ASN A 235 -6.98 -25.69 -13.66
CA ASN A 235 -7.84 -26.75 -13.16
C ASN A 235 -8.43 -26.40 -11.79
N ARG A 236 -9.78 -26.32 -11.72
CA ARG A 236 -10.54 -26.08 -10.47
C ARG A 236 -10.58 -27.29 -9.52
N MET A 237 -9.78 -28.30 -9.73
CA MET A 237 -9.76 -29.47 -8.86
C MET A 237 -9.41 -29.11 -7.42
N ARG A 238 -9.96 -29.88 -6.47
CA ARG A 238 -9.59 -29.75 -5.06
C ARG A 238 -8.12 -30.11 -4.87
N ALA A 239 -7.41 -29.41 -4.00
CA ALA A 239 -6.00 -29.63 -3.70
C ALA A 239 -5.67 -31.10 -3.43
N VAL A 240 -6.56 -31.83 -2.77
CA VAL A 240 -6.41 -33.27 -2.50
C VAL A 240 -6.29 -34.11 -3.77
N LYS A 241 -7.11 -33.81 -4.80
CA LYS A 241 -7.05 -34.53 -6.10
C LYS A 241 -5.76 -34.21 -6.85
N ILE A 242 -5.39 -32.95 -6.92
CA ILE A 242 -4.12 -32.49 -7.54
C ILE A 242 -2.94 -33.17 -6.83
N ARG A 243 -2.92 -33.17 -5.50
CA ARG A 243 -1.86 -33.78 -4.70
C ARG A 243 -1.74 -35.28 -4.95
N LYS A 244 -2.85 -36.02 -5.07
CA LYS A 244 -2.86 -37.44 -5.42
C LYS A 244 -2.28 -37.71 -6.82
N CYS A 245 -2.63 -36.85 -7.81
CA CYS A 245 -2.07 -36.96 -9.16
C CYS A 245 -0.57 -36.73 -9.17
N ILE A 246 -0.09 -35.69 -8.51
CA ILE A 246 1.33 -35.31 -8.44
C ILE A 246 2.13 -36.35 -7.67
N ALA A 247 1.63 -36.86 -6.53
CA ALA A 247 2.30 -37.84 -5.71
C ALA A 247 2.62 -39.15 -6.46
N ARG A 248 1.88 -39.44 -7.53
CA ARG A 248 2.10 -40.63 -8.35
C ARG A 248 3.12 -40.43 -9.47
N HIS A 249 3.19 -39.23 -10.02
CA HIS A 249 3.87 -39.02 -11.31
C HIS A 249 5.02 -38.00 -11.27
N ILE A 250 5.01 -37.09 -10.32
CA ILE A 250 5.97 -35.98 -10.29
C ILE A 250 6.76 -35.95 -8.99
N HIS A 251 6.15 -36.40 -7.88
CA HIS A 251 6.75 -36.32 -6.56
C HIS A 251 7.68 -37.50 -6.30
N ASN A 252 8.88 -37.21 -5.79
CA ASN A 252 9.82 -38.23 -5.31
C ASN A 252 9.67 -38.35 -3.78
N ALA A 253 9.60 -39.56 -3.26
CA ALA A 253 9.50 -39.83 -1.83
C ALA A 253 10.59 -39.17 -0.97
N LYS A 254 11.73 -38.82 -1.58
CA LYS A 254 12.86 -38.15 -0.92
C LYS A 254 12.61 -36.64 -0.69
N GLU A 255 11.58 -36.04 -1.30
CA GLU A 255 11.33 -34.59 -1.29
C GLU A 255 10.42 -34.11 -0.14
N GLY A 256 10.10 -34.99 0.79
CA GLY A 256 9.23 -34.66 1.92
C GLY A 256 7.72 -34.60 1.53
N PRO A 257 6.82 -34.30 2.47
CA PRO A 257 5.39 -34.35 2.23
C PRO A 257 4.89 -33.15 1.37
N LEU A 258 4.02 -33.46 0.40
CA LEU A 258 3.40 -32.42 -0.44
C LEU A 258 2.53 -31.44 0.38
N PRO A 259 2.55 -30.12 0.05
CA PRO A 259 1.74 -29.11 0.71
C PRO A 259 0.25 -29.45 0.73
N LYS A 260 -0.42 -29.16 1.85
CA LYS A 260 -1.86 -29.39 2.01
C LYS A 260 -2.70 -28.24 1.41
N GLN A 261 -2.20 -27.02 1.53
CA GLN A 261 -2.88 -25.81 1.03
C GLN A 261 -2.69 -25.70 -0.49
N ARG A 262 -3.76 -25.26 -1.21
CA ARG A 262 -3.75 -25.16 -2.68
C ARG A 262 -2.66 -24.22 -3.20
N MET A 263 -2.48 -23.05 -2.58
CA MET A 263 -1.48 -22.07 -2.99
C MET A 263 -0.07 -22.64 -2.91
N ALA A 264 0.33 -23.13 -1.74
CA ALA A 264 1.62 -23.73 -1.52
C ALA A 264 1.86 -24.94 -2.43
N LEU A 265 0.80 -25.71 -2.77
CA LEU A 265 0.88 -26.80 -3.71
C LEU A 265 1.15 -26.32 -5.16
N MET A 266 0.49 -25.24 -5.59
CA MET A 266 0.74 -24.64 -6.90
C MET A 266 2.16 -24.09 -7.01
N ASP A 267 2.63 -23.42 -5.96
CA ASP A 267 4.00 -22.89 -5.92
C ASP A 267 5.03 -24.00 -5.95
N TRP A 268 4.78 -25.09 -5.25
CA TRP A 268 5.62 -26.30 -5.31
C TRP A 268 5.65 -26.89 -6.74
N ILE A 269 4.48 -26.99 -7.42
CA ILE A 269 4.40 -27.48 -8.80
C ILE A 269 5.21 -26.59 -9.74
N ARG A 270 5.03 -25.27 -9.66
CA ARG A 270 5.77 -24.31 -10.48
C ARG A 270 7.28 -24.45 -10.28
N ALA A 271 7.72 -24.51 -9.03
CA ALA A 271 9.13 -24.67 -8.70
C ALA A 271 9.69 -26.00 -9.26
N ARG A 272 8.90 -27.06 -9.20
CA ARG A 272 9.30 -28.39 -9.70
C ARG A 272 9.37 -28.43 -11.23
N LEU A 273 8.37 -27.86 -11.90
CA LEU A 273 8.35 -27.77 -13.37
C LEU A 273 9.47 -26.86 -13.90
N ALA A 274 9.81 -25.78 -13.17
CA ALA A 274 10.91 -24.89 -13.54
C ALA A 274 12.28 -25.60 -13.57
N GLN A 275 12.45 -26.67 -12.80
CA GLN A 275 13.69 -27.45 -12.74
C GLN A 275 13.62 -28.77 -13.55
N ALA A 276 12.44 -29.10 -14.10
CA ALA A 276 12.27 -30.36 -14.82
C ALA A 276 13.06 -30.38 -16.13
N PRO A 277 13.77 -31.46 -16.45
CA PRO A 277 14.43 -31.62 -17.73
C PRO A 277 13.42 -31.86 -18.85
N LYS A 278 13.83 -31.58 -20.10
CA LYS A 278 12.94 -31.65 -21.30
C LYS A 278 12.30 -33.06 -21.43
N GLU A 279 13.03 -34.08 -21.19
CA GLU A 279 12.57 -35.49 -21.27
C GLU A 279 11.41 -35.77 -20.31
N GLN A 280 11.48 -35.23 -19.10
CA GLN A 280 10.41 -35.34 -18.10
C GLN A 280 9.18 -34.56 -18.50
N LEU A 281 9.35 -33.35 -19.07
CA LEU A 281 8.24 -32.54 -19.55
C LEU A 281 7.54 -33.18 -20.74
N ASN A 282 8.29 -33.78 -21.69
CA ASN A 282 7.76 -34.51 -22.84
C ASN A 282 7.01 -35.79 -22.43
N ALA A 283 7.45 -36.45 -21.38
CA ALA A 283 6.78 -37.64 -20.86
C ALA A 283 5.51 -37.35 -20.04
N LEU A 284 5.34 -36.09 -19.59
CA LEU A 284 4.26 -35.70 -18.71
C LEU A 284 2.86 -35.95 -19.27
N PRO A 285 2.52 -35.65 -20.55
CA PRO A 285 1.21 -35.96 -21.15
C PRO A 285 0.86 -37.46 -21.04
N LYS A 286 1.77 -38.34 -21.41
CA LYS A 286 1.59 -39.78 -21.30
C LYS A 286 1.38 -40.24 -19.85
N MET A 287 2.15 -39.70 -18.92
CA MET A 287 2.03 -39.98 -17.48
C MET A 287 0.69 -39.55 -16.92
N LEU A 288 0.19 -38.37 -17.34
CA LEU A 288 -1.12 -37.86 -16.92
C LEU A 288 -2.26 -38.74 -17.48
N LYS A 289 -2.16 -39.21 -18.73
CA LYS A 289 -3.13 -40.11 -19.38
C LYS A 289 -3.31 -41.44 -18.67
N THR A 290 -2.19 -42.07 -18.29
CA THR A 290 -2.21 -43.35 -17.57
C THR A 290 -2.82 -43.28 -16.17
N SER A 291 -3.06 -42.06 -15.67
CA SER A 291 -3.65 -41.81 -14.38
C SER A 291 -5.16 -41.57 -14.47
N HIS A 292 -5.96 -42.63 -14.33
CA HIS A 292 -7.42 -42.58 -14.31
C HIS A 292 -8.08 -41.59 -13.32
N PHE A 293 -7.28 -40.98 -12.45
CA PHE A 293 -7.73 -39.99 -11.46
C PHE A 293 -7.35 -38.54 -11.78
N CYS A 294 -6.73 -38.29 -12.93
CA CYS A 294 -6.21 -37.00 -13.27
C CYS A 294 -7.02 -36.37 -14.41
N THR A 295 -8.07 -35.62 -14.08
CA THR A 295 -8.90 -34.84 -15.06
C THR A 295 -8.08 -33.79 -15.82
N ILE A 296 -6.80 -33.62 -15.51
CA ILE A 296 -5.88 -32.76 -16.24
C ILE A 296 -5.58 -33.36 -17.61
N ALA A 297 -5.56 -34.68 -17.74
CA ALA A 297 -5.32 -35.35 -19.03
C ALA A 297 -6.41 -35.02 -20.06
N GLU A 298 -7.69 -35.07 -19.66
CA GLU A 298 -8.82 -34.72 -20.53
C GLU A 298 -8.72 -33.25 -21.00
N LYS A 299 -8.36 -32.35 -20.07
CA LYS A 299 -8.17 -30.93 -20.40
C LYS A 299 -6.99 -30.71 -21.34
N LEU A 300 -5.90 -31.47 -21.14
CA LEU A 300 -4.73 -31.43 -22.01
C LEU A 300 -5.07 -31.85 -23.45
N GLU A 301 -5.86 -32.92 -23.63
CA GLU A 301 -6.34 -33.38 -24.93
C GLU A 301 -7.20 -32.31 -25.62
N THR A 302 -8.10 -31.67 -24.87
CA THR A 302 -8.91 -30.57 -25.41
C THR A 302 -8.01 -29.47 -25.94
N ILE A 303 -7.01 -29.04 -25.16
CA ILE A 303 -6.07 -27.98 -25.55
C ILE A 303 -5.26 -28.36 -26.78
N PHE A 304 -4.79 -29.62 -26.86
CA PHE A 304 -4.04 -30.10 -28.03
C PHE A 304 -4.91 -30.13 -29.30
N ASN A 305 -6.19 -30.44 -29.16
CA ASN A 305 -7.14 -30.35 -30.29
C ASN A 305 -7.35 -28.90 -30.71
N GLU A 306 -7.53 -27.98 -29.76
CA GLU A 306 -7.63 -26.53 -30.01
C GLU A 306 -6.37 -25.98 -30.73
N ILE A 307 -5.16 -26.44 -30.35
CA ILE A 307 -3.89 -26.09 -31.02
C ILE A 307 -3.87 -26.62 -32.46
N LYS A 308 -4.29 -27.87 -32.69
CA LYS A 308 -4.35 -28.46 -34.04
C LYS A 308 -5.37 -27.80 -34.92
N GLU A 309 -6.50 -27.35 -34.39
CA GLU A 309 -7.50 -26.57 -35.13
C GLU A 309 -6.94 -25.21 -35.58
N GLN A 310 -6.15 -24.53 -34.72
CA GLN A 310 -5.50 -23.28 -35.07
C GLN A 310 -4.31 -23.46 -36.03
N SER A 311 -3.63 -24.60 -35.97
CA SER A 311 -2.46 -24.91 -36.78
C SER A 311 -2.50 -26.40 -37.23
N PRO A 312 -3.17 -26.73 -38.34
CA PRO A 312 -3.35 -28.12 -38.79
C PRO A 312 -2.06 -28.88 -39.05
N ASN A 313 -0.98 -28.19 -39.40
CA ASN A 313 0.34 -28.77 -39.64
C ASN A 313 1.19 -28.91 -38.38
N CYS A 314 0.64 -28.64 -37.21
CA CYS A 314 1.36 -28.69 -35.94
C CYS A 314 1.65 -30.14 -35.57
N THR A 315 2.96 -30.49 -35.50
CA THR A 315 3.45 -31.73 -34.93
C THR A 315 3.82 -31.49 -33.49
N LEU A 316 3.03 -32.04 -32.56
CA LEU A 316 3.29 -31.91 -31.14
C LEU A 316 4.52 -32.75 -30.78
N PRO A 317 5.42 -32.26 -29.89
CA PRO A 317 6.67 -32.92 -29.53
C PRO A 317 6.48 -34.14 -28.61
N PHE A 318 5.24 -34.55 -28.35
CA PHE A 318 4.88 -35.67 -27.49
C PHE A 318 3.81 -36.53 -28.18
N ASP A 319 3.99 -37.86 -28.09
CA ASP A 319 2.95 -38.80 -28.48
C ASP A 319 1.79 -38.72 -27.49
N VAL A 320 0.63 -38.34 -28.00
CA VAL A 320 -0.62 -38.20 -27.23
C VAL A 320 -1.42 -39.50 -27.27
#